data_63d3623ed15db362757a4cfd0a2a4978
#
_entry.id   63d3623ed15db362757a4cfd0a2a4978
#
_cell.length_a   1.000
_cell.length_b   1.000
_cell.length_c   1.000
_cell.angle_alpha   90.00
_cell.angle_beta   90.00
_cell.angle_gamma   90.00
#
_symmetry.space_group_name_H-M   'P 1'
#
loop_
_entity.id
_entity.type
_entity.pdbx_description
1 polymer ?
#
loop_
_entity_poly.entity_id
_entity_poly.type
_entity_poly.pdbx_seq_one_letter_code
_entity_poly.pdbx_strand_id
1 'polypeptide(L)'
;MTHLNAFGIQDLDGVLTHNNDVQYVDIDLRDANDLLPPLAAILALSGGGRLRGAQHAKYKESNRIESTATLLKSFGLSCKVEEDGLSIEGNQRLKKPTEPIQTSDDHRIQMTAVLLATKTGGVVEGSNLHQIADPMFLNRLSSMPTEVLVKRVQ
;
A
#
# COMPACT_ATOMS: atom_id res chain seq x y z
N MET A 1 -0.62 -23.18 -0.50
CA MET A 1 -0.78 -22.62 0.85
C MET A 1 -0.57 -21.12 0.73
N THR A 2 -1.56 -20.38 1.08
CA THR A 2 -1.71 -18.98 0.74
C THR A 2 -0.69 -18.11 1.47
N HIS A 3 -0.11 -17.13 0.78
CA HIS A 3 0.79 -16.11 1.34
C HIS A 3 0.18 -15.33 2.54
N LEU A 4 -1.13 -15.48 2.79
CA LEU A 4 -1.83 -14.85 3.91
C LEU A 4 -1.21 -15.19 5.27
N ASN A 5 -0.78 -16.44 5.49
CA ASN A 5 -0.15 -16.83 6.74
C ASN A 5 1.15 -16.07 7.03
N ALA A 6 1.90 -15.70 5.99
CA ALA A 6 3.14 -14.91 6.15
C ALA A 6 2.88 -13.47 6.64
N PHE A 7 1.65 -12.98 6.45
CA PHE A 7 1.18 -11.70 6.98
C PHE A 7 0.45 -11.83 8.32
N GLY A 8 0.51 -13.00 8.97
CA GLY A 8 -0.23 -13.26 10.19
C GLY A 8 -1.75 -13.39 10.00
N ILE A 9 -2.22 -13.54 8.76
CA ILE A 9 -3.63 -13.66 8.44
C ILE A 9 -3.98 -15.13 8.29
N GLN A 10 -4.95 -15.59 9.06
CA GLN A 10 -5.48 -16.96 9.02
C GLN A 10 -6.96 -16.93 8.66
N ASP A 11 -7.36 -17.86 7.81
CA ASP A 11 -8.77 -18.14 7.54
C ASP A 11 -9.22 -19.29 8.44
N LEU A 12 -10.12 -18.99 9.33
CA LEU A 12 -10.77 -19.94 10.22
C LEU A 12 -12.25 -20.02 9.85
N ASP A 13 -12.61 -20.98 8.99
CA ASP A 13 -13.97 -21.22 8.53
C ASP A 13 -14.67 -19.98 7.95
N GLY A 14 -13.96 -19.23 7.09
CA GLY A 14 -14.46 -18.01 6.44
C GLY A 14 -14.32 -16.76 7.29
N VAL A 15 -13.71 -16.84 8.47
CA VAL A 15 -13.37 -15.68 9.29
C VAL A 15 -11.87 -15.42 9.21
N LEU A 16 -11.49 -14.27 8.66
CA LEU A 16 -10.09 -13.84 8.61
C LEU A 16 -9.67 -13.28 9.97
N THR A 17 -8.65 -13.88 10.56
CA THR A 17 -8.07 -13.46 11.83
C THR A 17 -6.61 -13.04 11.63
N HIS A 18 -6.10 -12.18 12.50
CA HIS A 18 -4.69 -11.78 12.52
C HIS A 18 -4.05 -12.22 13.85
N ASN A 19 -2.93 -12.93 13.76
CA ASN A 19 -2.27 -13.52 14.92
C ASN A 19 -0.90 -12.89 15.28
N ASN A 20 -0.50 -11.81 14.63
CA ASN A 20 0.81 -11.16 14.80
C ASN A 20 2.04 -12.02 14.43
N ASP A 21 1.84 -13.22 13.90
CA ASP A 21 2.93 -14.08 13.41
C ASP A 21 3.30 -13.64 11.97
N VAL A 22 4.08 -12.58 11.88
CA VAL A 22 4.50 -11.98 10.62
C VAL A 22 5.91 -12.42 10.27
N GLN A 23 6.12 -12.82 9.02
CA GLN A 23 7.40 -13.31 8.54
C GLN A 23 7.93 -12.44 7.40
N TYR A 24 9.25 -12.48 7.20
CA TYR A 24 9.86 -11.94 5.99
C TYR A 24 9.44 -12.78 4.78
N VAL A 25 8.98 -12.14 3.71
CA VAL A 25 8.50 -12.82 2.50
C VAL A 25 9.21 -12.33 1.23
N ASP A 26 9.37 -13.22 0.27
CA ASP A 26 9.82 -12.90 -1.10
C ASP A 26 8.65 -13.16 -2.06
N ILE A 27 8.18 -12.10 -2.72
CA ILE A 27 6.99 -12.14 -3.59
C ILE A 27 7.39 -11.76 -5.01
N ASP A 28 7.09 -12.65 -5.96
CA ASP A 28 7.22 -12.37 -7.39
C ASP A 28 5.94 -11.68 -7.90
N LEU A 29 6.10 -10.46 -8.40
CA LEU A 29 5.02 -9.62 -8.94
C LEU A 29 4.95 -9.59 -10.46
N ARG A 30 5.62 -10.52 -11.14
CA ARG A 30 5.68 -10.54 -12.60
C ARG A 30 4.31 -10.47 -13.25
N ASP A 31 3.35 -11.20 -12.70
CA ASP A 31 1.96 -11.25 -13.18
C ASP A 31 1.00 -10.41 -12.35
N ALA A 32 1.49 -9.64 -11.37
CA ALA A 32 0.66 -8.90 -10.41
C ALA A 32 1.26 -7.53 -10.03
N ASN A 33 1.80 -6.80 -10.99
CA ASN A 33 2.47 -5.50 -10.79
C ASN A 33 1.61 -4.45 -10.08
N ASP A 34 0.29 -4.56 -10.20
CA ASP A 34 -0.66 -3.65 -9.57
C ASP A 34 -0.70 -3.78 -8.04
N LEU A 35 -0.20 -4.89 -7.51
CA LEU A 35 -0.11 -5.12 -6.07
C LEU A 35 1.13 -4.50 -5.43
N LEU A 36 2.06 -3.94 -6.22
CA LEU A 36 3.31 -3.40 -5.69
C LEU A 36 3.10 -2.35 -4.58
N PRO A 37 2.29 -1.28 -4.75
CA PRO A 37 2.11 -0.28 -3.71
C PRO A 37 1.46 -0.83 -2.43
N PRO A 38 0.32 -1.54 -2.47
CA PRO A 38 -0.32 -2.02 -1.25
C PRO A 38 0.52 -3.09 -0.53
N LEU A 39 1.17 -4.00 -1.26
CA LEU A 39 2.04 -5.00 -0.63
C LEU A 39 3.27 -4.37 0.01
N ALA A 40 3.88 -3.35 -0.63
CA ALA A 40 4.99 -2.63 -0.04
C ALA A 40 4.62 -1.99 1.30
N ALA A 41 3.43 -1.38 1.39
CA ALA A 41 2.91 -0.82 2.62
C ALA A 41 2.68 -1.90 3.70
N ILE A 42 2.06 -3.03 3.33
CA ILE A 42 1.82 -4.15 4.25
C ILE A 42 3.15 -4.71 4.76
N LEU A 43 4.14 -4.94 3.88
CA LEU A 43 5.44 -5.48 4.27
C LEU A 43 6.16 -4.55 5.24
N ALA A 44 6.15 -3.24 5.00
CA ALA A 44 6.77 -2.27 5.91
C ALA A 44 6.18 -2.32 7.33
N LEU A 45 4.88 -2.56 7.44
CA LEU A 45 4.15 -2.61 8.72
C LEU A 45 4.16 -3.99 9.38
N SER A 46 4.50 -5.03 8.62
CA SER A 46 4.56 -6.43 9.08
C SER A 46 6.01 -6.94 9.14
N GLY A 47 6.28 -8.16 8.72
CA GLY A 47 7.58 -8.82 8.82
C GLY A 47 8.65 -8.34 7.82
N GLY A 48 8.30 -7.40 6.93
CA GLY A 48 9.19 -7.02 5.84
C GLY A 48 9.18 -8.01 4.68
N GLY A 49 10.01 -7.75 3.67
CA GLY A 49 10.09 -8.65 2.52
C GLY A 49 10.76 -8.04 1.30
N ARG A 50 10.77 -8.84 0.26
CA ARG A 50 11.21 -8.43 -1.08
C ARG A 50 10.05 -8.58 -2.07
N LEU A 51 9.83 -7.54 -2.83
CA LEU A 51 8.94 -7.54 -4.00
C LEU A 51 9.82 -7.49 -5.24
N ARG A 52 9.77 -8.51 -6.08
CA ARG A 52 10.61 -8.64 -7.28
C ARG A 52 9.78 -8.92 -8.53
N GLY A 53 10.44 -8.93 -9.70
CA GLY A 53 9.77 -9.21 -10.97
C GLY A 53 8.85 -8.07 -11.46
N ALA A 54 8.96 -6.88 -10.87
CA ALA A 54 8.09 -5.74 -11.17
C ALA A 54 8.67 -4.78 -12.23
N GLN A 55 9.56 -5.22 -13.13
CA GLN A 55 10.17 -4.34 -14.14
C GLN A 55 9.11 -3.61 -14.99
N HIS A 56 8.01 -4.29 -15.33
CA HIS A 56 6.91 -3.69 -16.09
C HIS A 56 6.18 -2.57 -15.35
N ALA A 57 6.29 -2.50 -14.02
CA ALA A 57 5.71 -1.44 -13.22
C ALA A 57 6.34 -0.06 -13.47
N LYS A 58 7.54 -0.02 -14.08
CA LYS A 58 8.21 1.22 -14.51
C LYS A 58 7.49 1.94 -15.65
N TYR A 59 6.68 1.21 -16.42
CA TYR A 59 6.01 1.67 -17.63
C TYR A 59 4.48 1.72 -17.49
N LYS A 60 3.98 1.82 -16.25
CA LYS A 60 2.55 2.01 -15.96
C LYS A 60 2.19 3.51 -16.01
N GLU A 61 1.10 3.90 -15.38
CA GLU A 61 0.66 5.30 -15.26
C GLU A 61 1.76 6.21 -14.67
N SER A 62 2.60 5.61 -13.82
CA SER A 62 3.82 6.21 -13.26
C SER A 62 4.97 5.21 -13.30
N ASN A 63 6.21 5.63 -13.02
CA ASN A 63 7.22 4.67 -12.57
C ASN A 63 6.82 4.16 -11.18
N ARG A 64 5.99 3.13 -11.15
CA ARG A 64 5.32 2.67 -9.93
C ARG A 64 6.28 2.21 -8.84
N ILE A 65 7.49 1.73 -9.20
CA ILE A 65 8.52 1.36 -8.22
C ILE A 65 8.98 2.60 -7.45
N GLU A 66 9.36 3.66 -8.16
CA GLU A 66 9.82 4.91 -7.55
C GLU A 66 8.68 5.65 -6.84
N SER A 67 7.50 5.67 -7.43
CA SER A 67 6.32 6.31 -6.83
C SER A 67 5.91 5.60 -5.54
N THR A 68 6.04 4.26 -5.48
CA THR A 68 5.80 3.49 -4.24
C THR A 68 6.83 3.83 -3.17
N ALA A 69 8.11 3.90 -3.52
CA ALA A 69 9.17 4.26 -2.57
C ALA A 69 8.94 5.68 -2.02
N THR A 70 8.56 6.63 -2.88
CA THR A 70 8.21 8.00 -2.48
C THR A 70 7.00 8.04 -1.56
N LEU A 71 5.95 7.27 -1.89
CA LEU A 71 4.77 7.13 -1.05
C LEU A 71 5.12 6.62 0.34
N LEU A 72 5.88 5.53 0.45
CA LEU A 72 6.31 4.98 1.73
C LEU A 72 7.07 6.02 2.55
N LYS A 73 8.01 6.73 1.92
CA LYS A 73 8.79 7.80 2.56
C LYS A 73 7.91 8.92 3.10
N SER A 74 6.84 9.30 2.41
CA SER A 74 5.89 10.32 2.87
C SER A 74 5.22 9.95 4.20
N PHE A 75 5.03 8.65 4.45
CA PHE A 75 4.52 8.12 5.72
C PHE A 75 5.62 7.73 6.73
N GLY A 76 6.87 8.12 6.48
CA GLY A 76 8.01 7.81 7.35
C GLY A 76 8.46 6.36 7.29
N LEU A 77 8.04 5.61 6.26
CA LEU A 77 8.50 4.26 5.99
C LEU A 77 9.69 4.28 5.04
N SER A 78 10.59 3.31 5.18
CA SER A 78 11.77 3.15 4.35
C SER A 78 11.72 1.87 3.53
N CYS A 79 12.27 1.93 2.34
CA CYS A 79 12.55 0.78 1.50
C CYS A 79 13.80 1.04 0.66
N LYS A 80 14.38 -0.03 0.13
CA LYS A 80 15.44 0.03 -0.85
C LYS A 80 14.85 -0.26 -2.22
N VAL A 81 15.06 0.66 -3.17
CA VAL A 81 14.69 0.46 -4.57
C VAL A 81 15.69 -0.51 -5.19
N GLU A 82 15.17 -1.56 -5.81
CA GLU A 82 15.91 -2.54 -6.57
C GLU A 82 15.61 -2.37 -8.07
N GLU A 83 16.39 -3.01 -8.93
CA GLU A 83 16.21 -2.91 -10.38
C GLU A 83 14.80 -3.36 -10.82
N ASP A 84 14.27 -4.40 -10.18
CA ASP A 84 13.00 -5.04 -10.52
C ASP A 84 11.95 -4.99 -9.41
N GLY A 85 12.12 -4.10 -8.40
CA GLY A 85 11.18 -4.02 -7.30
C GLY A 85 11.66 -3.27 -6.07
N LEU A 86 11.30 -3.77 -4.90
CA LEU A 86 11.60 -3.14 -3.60
C LEU A 86 12.04 -4.19 -2.57
N SER A 87 13.05 -3.85 -1.77
CA SER A 87 13.38 -4.53 -0.52
C SER A 87 12.92 -3.68 0.67
N ILE A 88 12.22 -4.27 1.61
CA ILE A 88 11.49 -3.54 2.64
C ILE A 88 11.78 -4.19 4.00
N GLU A 89 12.30 -3.40 4.95
CA GLU A 89 12.41 -3.82 6.34
C GLU A 89 11.02 -3.79 6.99
N GLY A 90 10.76 -4.76 7.85
CA GLY A 90 9.49 -4.88 8.55
C GLY A 90 9.43 -4.09 9.86
N ASN A 91 8.28 -4.22 10.56
CA ASN A 91 8.04 -3.64 11.88
C ASN A 91 8.21 -2.12 11.96
N GLN A 92 8.01 -1.43 10.84
CA GLN A 92 8.10 0.01 10.78
C GLN A 92 6.82 0.66 11.32
N ARG A 93 6.90 1.93 11.67
CA ARG A 93 5.77 2.70 12.21
C ARG A 93 5.41 3.85 11.29
N LEU A 94 4.12 3.96 10.99
CA LEU A 94 3.57 5.07 10.23
C LEU A 94 3.75 6.39 10.98
N LYS A 95 4.10 7.42 10.22
CA LYS A 95 4.10 8.82 10.66
C LYS A 95 3.10 9.61 9.81
N LYS A 96 2.48 10.61 10.42
CA LYS A 96 1.62 11.53 9.68
C LYS A 96 2.45 12.31 8.67
N PRO A 97 2.07 12.34 7.40
CA PRO A 97 2.72 13.18 6.40
C PRO A 97 2.63 14.67 6.77
N THR A 98 3.71 15.41 6.56
CA THR A 98 3.76 16.86 6.77
C THR A 98 3.31 17.65 5.54
N GLU A 99 3.43 17.05 4.37
CA GLU A 99 3.07 17.63 3.08
C GLU A 99 1.98 16.81 2.40
N PRO A 100 1.21 17.40 1.46
CA PRO A 100 0.28 16.65 0.63
C PRO A 100 0.99 15.54 -0.15
N ILE A 101 0.38 14.36 -0.16
CA ILE A 101 0.95 13.17 -0.80
C ILE A 101 0.67 13.22 -2.30
N GLN A 102 1.75 13.26 -3.08
CA GLN A 102 1.69 13.22 -4.53
C GLN A 102 1.38 11.81 -5.02
N THR A 103 0.44 11.66 -5.94
CA THR A 103 0.01 10.35 -6.45
C THR A 103 0.49 10.04 -7.85
N SER A 104 1.17 10.99 -8.51
CA SER A 104 1.72 10.83 -9.88
C SER A 104 0.66 10.33 -10.88
N ASP A 105 -0.59 10.75 -10.71
CA ASP A 105 -1.76 10.33 -11.48
C ASP A 105 -1.99 8.80 -11.53
N ASP A 106 -1.40 8.06 -10.60
CA ASP A 106 -1.53 6.61 -10.48
C ASP A 106 -2.58 6.25 -9.41
N HIS A 107 -3.67 5.61 -9.86
CA HIS A 107 -4.77 5.22 -8.97
C HIS A 107 -4.35 4.22 -7.89
N ARG A 108 -3.36 3.35 -8.15
CA ARG A 108 -2.85 2.39 -7.16
C ARG A 108 -2.07 3.09 -6.05
N ILE A 109 -1.29 4.11 -6.42
CA ILE A 109 -0.60 4.98 -5.46
C ILE A 109 -1.63 5.75 -4.64
N GLN A 110 -2.64 6.36 -5.29
CA GLN A 110 -3.68 7.10 -4.57
C GLN A 110 -4.44 6.22 -3.57
N MET A 111 -4.92 5.06 -4.00
CA MET A 111 -5.68 4.16 -3.13
C MET A 111 -4.85 3.70 -1.94
N THR A 112 -3.57 3.36 -2.15
CA THR A 112 -2.65 2.98 -1.07
C THR A 112 -2.39 4.14 -0.13
N ALA A 113 -2.18 5.37 -0.65
CA ALA A 113 -2.02 6.57 0.15
C ALA A 113 -3.23 6.84 1.04
N VAL A 114 -4.44 6.73 0.49
CA VAL A 114 -5.69 6.90 1.24
C VAL A 114 -5.80 5.87 2.36
N LEU A 115 -5.50 4.59 2.08
CA LEU A 115 -5.51 3.53 3.11
C LEU A 115 -4.51 3.84 4.24
N LEU A 116 -3.30 4.26 3.94
CA LEU A 116 -2.33 4.63 4.98
C LEU A 116 -2.79 5.87 5.76
N ALA A 117 -3.36 6.86 5.08
CA ALA A 117 -3.90 8.08 5.71
C ALA A 117 -5.07 7.79 6.65
N THR A 118 -5.81 6.67 6.50
CA THR A 118 -6.85 6.30 7.48
C THR A 118 -6.29 6.08 8.89
N LYS A 119 -5.00 5.77 9.01
CA LYS A 119 -4.34 5.53 10.30
C LYS A 119 -3.66 6.77 10.88
N THR A 120 -3.19 7.66 10.05
CA THR A 120 -2.35 8.79 10.48
C THR A 120 -2.99 10.15 10.22
N GLY A 121 -4.01 10.20 9.38
CA GLY A 121 -4.44 11.41 8.70
C GLY A 121 -3.46 11.81 7.61
N GLY A 122 -3.82 12.85 6.86
CA GLY A 122 -3.02 13.39 5.76
C GLY A 122 -3.90 13.95 4.65
N VAL A 123 -3.27 14.62 3.70
CA VAL A 123 -3.89 15.10 2.47
C VAL A 123 -3.32 14.30 1.31
N VAL A 124 -4.17 13.70 0.50
CA VAL A 124 -3.79 12.90 -0.68
C VAL A 124 -4.24 13.67 -1.92
N GLU A 125 -3.32 13.98 -2.81
CA GLU A 125 -3.63 14.67 -4.06
C GLU A 125 -4.20 13.73 -5.12
N GLY A 126 -4.77 14.31 -6.16
CA GLY A 126 -5.38 13.60 -7.28
C GLY A 126 -6.90 13.46 -7.14
N SER A 127 -7.61 13.89 -8.18
CA SER A 127 -9.07 13.88 -8.18
C SER A 127 -9.60 12.56 -8.74
N ASN A 128 -10.29 11.78 -7.89
CA ASN A 128 -11.08 10.61 -8.33
C ASN A 128 -10.30 9.50 -9.06
N LEU A 129 -8.98 9.41 -8.96
CA LEU A 129 -8.19 8.37 -9.62
C LEU A 129 -8.63 6.95 -9.22
N HIS A 130 -9.04 6.76 -7.96
CA HIS A 130 -9.57 5.48 -7.47
C HIS A 130 -10.75 4.95 -8.31
N GLN A 131 -11.52 5.83 -8.97
CA GLN A 131 -12.66 5.43 -9.80
C GLN A 131 -12.26 4.56 -10.99
N ILE A 132 -11.01 4.61 -11.43
CA ILE A 132 -10.47 3.75 -12.49
C ILE A 132 -10.57 2.28 -12.10
N ALA A 133 -10.25 1.96 -10.85
CA ALA A 133 -10.23 0.58 -10.35
C ALA A 133 -11.48 0.24 -9.51
N ASP A 134 -11.96 1.19 -8.71
CA ASP A 134 -13.05 0.99 -7.76
C ASP A 134 -13.83 2.29 -7.50
N PRO A 135 -14.92 2.55 -8.23
CA PRO A 135 -15.75 3.74 -8.03
C PRO A 135 -16.33 3.87 -6.61
N MET A 136 -16.49 2.75 -5.90
CA MET A 136 -17.07 2.72 -4.55
C MET A 136 -16.03 2.73 -3.43
N PHE A 137 -14.75 2.83 -3.74
CA PHE A 137 -13.66 2.73 -2.77
C PHE A 137 -13.81 3.67 -1.57
N LEU A 138 -14.01 4.97 -1.80
CA LEU A 138 -14.17 5.94 -0.72
C LEU A 138 -15.47 5.73 0.08
N ASN A 139 -16.55 5.32 -0.59
CA ASN A 139 -17.82 5.02 0.08
C ASN A 139 -17.66 3.81 1.02
N ARG A 140 -16.96 2.76 0.55
CA ARG A 140 -16.66 1.60 1.41
C ARG A 140 -15.80 1.96 2.60
N LEU A 141 -14.77 2.78 2.41
CA LEU A 141 -13.95 3.27 3.53
C LEU A 141 -14.76 4.06 4.56
N SER A 142 -15.65 4.95 4.10
CA SER A 142 -16.49 5.76 4.97
C SER A 142 -17.54 4.94 5.73
N SER A 143 -17.91 3.77 5.22
CA SER A 143 -18.89 2.87 5.87
C SER A 143 -18.26 1.89 6.86
N MET A 144 -16.93 1.86 6.98
CA MET A 144 -16.26 1.03 7.97
C MET A 144 -16.58 1.50 9.40
N PRO A 145 -16.65 0.60 10.38
CA PRO A 145 -16.95 0.95 11.79
C PRO A 145 -15.83 1.74 12.48
N THR A 146 -14.76 2.04 11.79
CA THR A 146 -13.69 2.95 12.21
C THR A 146 -14.03 4.37 11.74
N GLU A 147 -13.77 5.38 12.56
CA GLU A 147 -13.98 6.79 12.20
C GLU A 147 -13.04 7.24 11.07
N VAL A 148 -13.30 6.77 9.86
CA VAL A 148 -12.61 7.26 8.67
C VAL A 148 -13.39 8.41 8.09
N LEU A 149 -12.96 9.63 8.38
CA LEU A 149 -13.53 10.83 7.82
C LEU A 149 -12.80 11.22 6.54
N VAL A 150 -13.41 10.95 5.38
CA VAL A 150 -12.90 11.40 4.08
C VAL A 150 -13.54 12.75 3.76
N LYS A 151 -12.73 13.82 3.74
CA LYS A 151 -13.14 15.14 3.25
C LYS A 151 -12.44 15.43 1.93
N ARG A 152 -13.21 15.91 0.94
CA ARG A 152 -12.61 16.51 -0.26
C ARG A 152 -12.12 17.92 0.12
N VAL A 153 -10.86 18.19 -0.13
CA VAL A 153 -10.30 19.53 -0.03
C VAL A 153 -10.49 20.17 -1.42
N GLN A 154 -11.21 21.29 -1.45
CA GLN A 154 -11.40 22.10 -2.66
C GLN A 154 -10.16 22.92 -2.91
#